data_d246cf1e43c7f1e5262d94c4d32e6f36
#
_entry.id   d246cf1e43c7f1e5262d94c4d32e6f36
#
_cell.length_a   1.000
_cell.length_b   1.000
_cell.length_c   1.000
_cell.angle_alpha   90.00
_cell.angle_beta   90.00
_cell.angle_gamma   90.00
#
_symmetry.space_group_name_H-M   'P 1'
#
loop_
_entity.id
_entity.type
_entity.pdbx_description
1 polymer ?
#
loop_
_entity_poly.entity_id
_entity_poly.type
_entity_poly.pdbx_seq_one_letter_code
_entity_poly.pdbx_strand_id
1 'polypeptide(L)'
;MSAPQAFIVADHVCKSFGTHQVLRDVSTHFSTGEVTVIIGASGSGKSTLLRAINRLEPHDSGTITIDGVPVTDDAATLQKQRCEVGMVFQQFNLFGHLSVLDNVTLAPRRVRRTARAQANEQAMLLLRRVGLQDHAHKYPWQLSGGQQQRVAIARALAMQPKVMLFDEPTSALDPEMVQEVLDVMRELARGGMTMIVVTHEMGFARE
;
A
#
# COMPACT_ATOMS: atom_id res chain seq x y z
N MET A 1 -2.07 -28.68 -8.29
CA MET A 1 -1.99 -27.22 -8.04
C MET A 1 -1.42 -27.08 -6.64
N SER A 2 -0.23 -26.47 -6.49
CA SER A 2 0.36 -26.21 -5.16
C SER A 2 -0.58 -25.32 -4.38
N ALA A 3 -0.74 -25.54 -3.07
CA ALA A 3 -1.45 -24.62 -2.20
C ALA A 3 -0.81 -23.22 -2.30
N PRO A 4 -1.59 -22.14 -2.29
CA PRO A 4 -1.04 -20.79 -2.36
C PRO A 4 -0.07 -20.59 -1.19
N GLN A 5 1.15 -20.18 -1.51
CA GLN A 5 2.19 -19.99 -0.52
C GLN A 5 1.92 -18.70 0.26
N ALA A 6 1.87 -18.78 1.59
CA ALA A 6 1.74 -17.62 2.45
C ALA A 6 2.93 -16.68 2.24
N PHE A 7 2.66 -15.45 1.82
CA PHE A 7 3.68 -14.42 1.59
C PHE A 7 3.91 -13.57 2.84
N ILE A 8 2.83 -13.25 3.56
CA ILE A 8 2.89 -12.56 4.85
C ILE A 8 2.22 -13.46 5.88
N VAL A 9 2.88 -13.65 7.02
CA VAL A 9 2.33 -14.36 8.17
C VAL A 9 2.45 -13.49 9.41
N ALA A 10 1.34 -13.27 10.10
CA ALA A 10 1.29 -12.70 11.43
C ALA A 10 0.95 -13.83 12.41
N ASP A 11 1.72 -13.96 13.47
CA ASP A 11 1.58 -15.05 14.45
C ASP A 11 1.58 -14.47 15.87
N HIS A 12 0.47 -14.65 16.58
CA HIS A 12 0.26 -14.18 17.96
C HIS A 12 0.58 -12.69 18.17
N VAL A 13 0.26 -11.83 17.18
CA VAL A 13 0.60 -10.41 17.19
C VAL A 13 -0.27 -9.63 18.16
N CYS A 14 0.38 -8.94 19.10
CA CYS A 14 -0.26 -8.03 20.03
C CYS A 14 0.27 -6.61 19.88
N LYS A 15 -0.61 -5.63 20.09
CA LYS A 15 -0.26 -4.20 20.10
C LYS A 15 -1.16 -3.43 21.05
N SER A 16 -0.53 -2.61 21.89
CA SER A 16 -1.21 -1.70 22.82
C SER A 16 -0.74 -0.26 22.61
N PHE A 17 -1.64 0.68 22.87
CA PHE A 17 -1.34 2.11 22.98
C PHE A 17 -1.69 2.54 24.40
N GLY A 18 -0.67 2.74 25.23
CA GLY A 18 -0.85 2.93 26.67
C GLY A 18 -1.54 1.71 27.29
N THR A 19 -2.69 1.90 27.93
CA THR A 19 -3.48 0.84 28.55
C THR A 19 -4.46 0.16 27.59
N HIS A 20 -4.63 0.68 26.37
CA HIS A 20 -5.59 0.15 25.41
C HIS A 20 -4.95 -0.86 24.47
N GLN A 21 -5.31 -2.13 24.60
CA GLN A 21 -4.85 -3.20 23.71
C GLN A 21 -5.70 -3.22 22.42
N VAL A 22 -5.06 -2.93 21.29
CA VAL A 22 -5.69 -2.81 19.96
C VAL A 22 -5.60 -4.11 19.17
N LEU A 23 -4.41 -4.73 19.10
CA LEU A 23 -4.25 -6.07 18.54
C LEU A 23 -4.13 -7.06 19.70
N ARG A 24 -4.98 -8.09 19.66
CA ARG A 24 -5.09 -9.09 20.73
C ARG A 24 -4.88 -10.47 20.13
N ASP A 25 -3.66 -10.98 20.23
CA ASP A 25 -3.32 -12.35 19.80
C ASP A 25 -3.76 -12.65 18.35
N VAL A 26 -3.40 -11.75 17.44
CA VAL A 26 -3.83 -11.82 16.03
C VAL A 26 -2.92 -12.79 15.28
N SER A 27 -3.50 -13.90 14.78
CA SER A 27 -2.82 -14.84 13.90
C SER A 27 -3.55 -14.91 12.55
N THR A 28 -2.85 -14.62 11.46
CA THR A 28 -3.40 -14.64 10.10
C THR A 28 -2.28 -14.77 9.07
N HIS A 29 -2.65 -15.11 7.84
CA HIS A 29 -1.72 -15.16 6.72
C HIS A 29 -2.35 -14.57 5.45
N PHE A 30 -1.50 -14.14 4.53
CA PHE A 30 -1.88 -13.57 3.24
C PHE A 30 -1.06 -14.26 2.15
N SER A 31 -1.74 -14.78 1.13
CA SER A 31 -1.12 -15.57 0.08
C SER A 31 -0.77 -14.71 -1.14
N THR A 32 0.24 -15.15 -1.89
CA THR A 32 0.62 -14.49 -3.14
C THR A 32 -0.51 -14.56 -4.18
N GLY A 33 -0.76 -13.44 -4.87
CA GLY A 33 -1.77 -13.35 -5.94
C GLY A 33 -3.20 -13.22 -5.44
N GLU A 34 -3.43 -13.17 -4.13
CA GLU A 34 -4.75 -13.00 -3.53
C GLU A 34 -5.04 -11.55 -3.15
N VAL A 35 -6.32 -11.18 -3.22
CA VAL A 35 -6.85 -9.94 -2.65
C VAL A 35 -7.57 -10.26 -1.37
N THR A 36 -7.00 -9.84 -0.25
CA THR A 36 -7.64 -9.98 1.07
C THR A 36 -8.22 -8.66 1.51
N VAL A 37 -9.51 -8.64 1.81
CA VAL A 37 -10.18 -7.44 2.33
C VAL A 37 -10.42 -7.58 3.83
N ILE A 38 -9.97 -6.60 4.60
CA ILE A 38 -10.17 -6.52 6.05
C ILE A 38 -11.27 -5.52 6.33
N ILE A 39 -12.38 -5.99 6.86
CA ILE A 39 -13.54 -5.18 7.24
C ILE A 39 -13.77 -5.22 8.75
N GLY A 40 -14.45 -4.23 9.29
CA GLY A 40 -14.80 -4.16 10.70
C GLY A 40 -15.07 -2.73 11.16
N ALA A 41 -15.52 -2.58 12.40
CA ALA A 41 -15.83 -1.28 12.99
C ALA A 41 -14.61 -0.34 13.01
N SER A 42 -14.85 0.97 13.04
CA SER A 42 -13.77 1.94 13.26
C SER A 42 -13.09 1.68 14.62
N GLY A 43 -11.76 1.84 14.67
CA GLY A 43 -10.99 1.58 15.88
C GLY A 43 -10.74 0.09 16.20
N SER A 44 -11.18 -0.86 15.37
CA SER A 44 -10.97 -2.31 15.64
C SER A 44 -9.55 -2.82 15.36
N GLY A 45 -8.58 -1.96 15.01
CA GLY A 45 -7.17 -2.34 14.83
C GLY A 45 -6.76 -2.66 13.40
N LYS A 46 -7.63 -2.55 12.39
CA LYS A 46 -7.34 -2.88 10.99
C LYS A 46 -6.12 -2.14 10.44
N SER A 47 -6.12 -0.82 10.54
CA SER A 47 -5.00 0.03 10.12
C SER A 47 -3.74 -0.24 10.94
N THR A 48 -3.89 -0.57 12.22
CA THR A 48 -2.77 -0.94 13.10
C THR A 48 -2.10 -2.22 12.62
N LEU A 49 -2.88 -3.23 12.20
CA LEU A 49 -2.33 -4.46 11.64
C LEU A 49 -1.57 -4.19 10.33
N LEU A 50 -2.14 -3.42 9.40
CA LEU A 50 -1.44 -3.04 8.16
C LEU A 50 -0.13 -2.30 8.45
N ARG A 51 -0.14 -1.36 9.38
CA ARG A 51 1.04 -0.59 9.76
C ARG A 51 2.07 -1.44 10.50
N ALA A 52 1.64 -2.47 11.24
CA ALA A 52 2.53 -3.43 11.86
C ALA A 52 3.24 -4.30 10.81
N ILE A 53 2.55 -4.74 9.76
CA ILE A 53 3.14 -5.50 8.64
C ILE A 53 4.29 -4.71 8.00
N ASN A 54 4.11 -3.42 7.75
CA ASN A 54 5.15 -2.57 7.15
C ASN A 54 6.09 -1.92 8.18
N ARG A 55 6.01 -2.35 9.45
CA ARG A 55 6.80 -1.81 10.58
C ARG A 55 6.75 -0.28 10.68
N LEU A 56 5.64 0.34 10.29
CA LEU A 56 5.34 1.75 10.58
C LEU A 56 4.85 1.91 12.01
N GLU A 57 4.22 0.86 12.53
CA GLU A 57 3.83 0.73 13.93
C GLU A 57 4.42 -0.57 14.48
N PRO A 58 5.39 -0.52 15.42
CA PRO A 58 5.95 -1.73 15.99
C PRO A 58 4.92 -2.46 16.85
N HIS A 59 4.79 -3.78 16.66
CA HIS A 59 4.00 -4.63 17.55
C HIS A 59 4.75 -4.91 18.87
N ASP A 60 4.04 -5.25 19.91
CA ASP A 60 4.59 -5.43 21.26
C ASP A 60 5.06 -6.89 21.47
N SER A 61 4.33 -7.86 20.92
CA SER A 61 4.67 -9.30 20.97
C SER A 61 4.14 -10.03 19.75
N GLY A 62 4.53 -11.29 19.58
CA GLY A 62 4.26 -12.09 18.40
C GLY A 62 5.30 -11.88 17.32
N THR A 63 5.07 -12.43 16.13
CA THR A 63 5.96 -12.31 14.98
C THR A 63 5.19 -11.97 13.71
N ILE A 64 5.82 -11.17 12.85
CA ILE A 64 5.36 -10.96 11.47
C ILE A 64 6.51 -11.35 10.55
N THR A 65 6.22 -12.17 9.54
CA THR A 65 7.19 -12.55 8.50
C THR A 65 6.69 -12.12 7.13
N ILE A 66 7.61 -11.68 6.27
CA ILE A 66 7.35 -11.36 4.88
C ILE A 66 8.30 -12.20 4.03
N ASP A 67 7.78 -13.03 3.14
CA ASP A 67 8.55 -13.98 2.32
C ASP A 67 9.48 -14.85 3.19
N GLY A 68 8.97 -15.32 4.33
CA GLY A 68 9.70 -16.12 5.31
C GLY A 68 10.73 -15.36 6.16
N VAL A 69 10.93 -14.05 5.93
CA VAL A 69 11.89 -13.22 6.68
C VAL A 69 11.16 -12.42 7.78
N PRO A 70 11.57 -12.54 9.05
CA PRO A 70 10.96 -11.77 10.14
C PRO A 70 11.07 -10.26 9.94
N VAL A 71 9.99 -9.55 10.27
CA VAL A 71 9.97 -8.08 10.33
C VAL A 71 10.60 -7.64 11.67
N THR A 72 11.76 -7.01 11.59
CA THR A 72 12.55 -6.57 12.75
C THR A 72 12.92 -5.10 12.64
N ASP A 73 13.61 -4.57 13.66
CA ASP A 73 14.13 -3.18 13.64
C ASP A 73 15.50 -3.07 12.95
N ASP A 74 16.02 -4.16 12.36
CA ASP A 74 17.23 -4.08 11.56
C ASP A 74 17.00 -3.25 10.30
N ALA A 75 17.69 -2.10 10.23
CA ALA A 75 17.46 -1.10 9.19
C ALA A 75 17.65 -1.64 7.77
N ALA A 76 18.62 -2.53 7.55
CA ALA A 76 18.93 -3.08 6.24
C ALA A 76 17.84 -4.06 5.77
N THR A 77 17.40 -4.96 6.65
CA THR A 77 16.31 -5.91 6.40
C THR A 77 15.00 -5.18 6.18
N LEU A 78 14.69 -4.20 7.05
CA LEU A 78 13.46 -3.41 6.95
C LEU A 78 13.41 -2.59 5.65
N GLN A 79 14.53 -2.02 5.21
CA GLN A 79 14.58 -1.31 3.93
C GLN A 79 14.29 -2.25 2.75
N LYS A 80 14.84 -3.46 2.75
CA LYS A 80 14.55 -4.46 1.71
C LYS A 80 13.08 -4.86 1.71
N GLN A 81 12.52 -5.18 2.88
CA GLN A 81 11.10 -5.53 3.01
C GLN A 81 10.18 -4.39 2.52
N ARG A 82 10.46 -3.13 2.88
CA ARG A 82 9.70 -1.96 2.41
C ARG A 82 9.81 -1.70 0.91
N CYS A 83 10.82 -2.24 0.24
CA CYS A 83 10.87 -2.23 -1.22
C CYS A 83 9.92 -3.24 -1.86
N GLU A 84 9.55 -4.30 -1.14
CA GLU A 84 8.66 -5.37 -1.61
C GLU A 84 7.20 -5.17 -1.18
N VAL A 85 6.96 -4.26 -0.23
CA VAL A 85 5.64 -3.95 0.33
C VAL A 85 5.29 -2.51 0.00
N GLY A 86 4.43 -2.30 -0.99
CA GLY A 86 3.86 -0.99 -1.29
C GLY A 86 2.76 -0.64 -0.29
N MET A 87 2.64 0.64 0.08
CA MET A 87 1.56 1.09 0.96
C MET A 87 0.92 2.36 0.44
N VAL A 88 -0.41 2.36 0.44
CA VAL A 88 -1.27 3.48 0.09
C VAL A 88 -2.11 3.82 1.31
N PHE A 89 -2.09 5.09 1.72
CA PHE A 89 -2.73 5.57 2.93
C PHE A 89 -4.06 6.28 2.62
N GLN A 90 -4.88 6.47 3.62
CA GLN A 90 -6.08 7.28 3.59
C GLN A 90 -5.79 8.73 3.16
N GLN A 91 -4.76 9.34 3.76
CA GLN A 91 -4.19 10.59 3.29
C GLN A 91 -3.16 10.26 2.21
N PHE A 92 -3.21 10.98 1.11
CA PHE A 92 -2.40 10.69 -0.10
C PHE A 92 -0.89 10.73 0.16
N ASN A 93 -0.45 11.53 1.14
CA ASN A 93 0.95 11.68 1.58
C ASN A 93 1.91 12.01 0.42
N LEU A 94 1.45 12.75 -0.57
CA LEU A 94 2.29 13.24 -1.65
C LEU A 94 3.20 14.36 -1.17
N PHE A 95 4.40 14.41 -1.73
CA PHE A 95 5.32 15.51 -1.50
C PHE A 95 4.84 16.74 -2.25
N GLY A 96 4.25 17.72 -1.55
CA GLY A 96 3.61 18.89 -2.14
C GLY A 96 4.54 19.80 -2.95
N HIS A 97 5.84 19.76 -2.65
CA HIS A 97 6.90 20.52 -3.34
C HIS A 97 7.47 19.81 -4.57
N LEU A 98 7.04 18.58 -4.86
CA LEU A 98 7.45 17.79 -6.01
C LEU A 98 6.32 17.69 -7.02
N SER A 99 6.67 17.64 -8.31
CA SER A 99 5.71 17.32 -9.37
C SER A 99 5.15 15.89 -9.20
N VAL A 100 4.07 15.58 -9.91
CA VAL A 100 3.52 14.21 -9.98
C VAL A 100 4.59 13.22 -10.43
N LEU A 101 5.30 13.53 -11.50
CA LEU A 101 6.38 12.69 -12.02
C LEU A 101 7.51 12.51 -10.99
N ASP A 102 7.91 13.57 -10.30
CA ASP A 102 8.96 13.49 -9.28
C ASP A 102 8.50 12.71 -8.06
N ASN A 103 7.22 12.80 -7.65
CA ASN A 103 6.65 11.96 -6.60
C ASN A 103 6.78 10.46 -6.93
N VAL A 104 6.48 10.07 -8.16
CA VAL A 104 6.55 8.67 -8.62
C VAL A 104 7.99 8.19 -8.79
N THR A 105 8.90 9.04 -9.28
CA THR A 105 10.28 8.65 -9.57
C THR A 105 11.24 8.74 -8.38
N LEU A 106 10.87 9.41 -7.30
CA LEU A 106 11.76 9.67 -6.16
C LEU A 106 12.33 8.38 -5.56
N ALA A 107 11.46 7.44 -5.18
CA ALA A 107 11.88 6.20 -4.53
C ALA A 107 12.71 5.29 -5.44
N PRO A 108 12.32 5.00 -6.69
CA PRO A 108 13.16 4.24 -7.62
C PRO A 108 14.57 4.85 -7.79
N ARG A 109 14.67 6.17 -7.91
CA ARG A 109 15.96 6.86 -8.09
C ARG A 109 16.81 6.84 -6.82
N ARG A 110 16.21 7.03 -5.63
CA ARG A 110 16.94 7.13 -4.35
C ARG A 110 17.28 5.77 -3.77
N VAL A 111 16.37 4.82 -3.81
CA VAL A 111 16.49 3.51 -3.15
C VAL A 111 17.04 2.46 -4.11
N ARG A 112 16.47 2.34 -5.31
CA ARG A 112 16.93 1.36 -6.33
C ARG A 112 18.06 1.89 -7.21
N ARG A 113 18.43 3.18 -7.07
CA ARG A 113 19.44 3.86 -7.87
C ARG A 113 19.17 3.78 -9.38
N THR A 114 17.89 3.71 -9.77
CA THR A 114 17.46 3.68 -11.16
C THR A 114 17.87 4.98 -11.87
N ALA A 115 18.41 4.87 -13.08
CA ALA A 115 18.76 6.04 -13.89
C ALA A 115 17.53 6.93 -14.14
N ARG A 116 17.72 8.26 -14.16
CA ARG A 116 16.60 9.22 -14.28
C ARG A 116 15.74 8.98 -15.51
N ALA A 117 16.34 8.72 -16.66
CA ALA A 117 15.59 8.46 -17.89
C ALA A 117 14.70 7.22 -17.76
N GLN A 118 15.23 6.12 -17.26
CA GLN A 118 14.50 4.88 -17.03
C GLN A 118 13.39 5.05 -15.97
N ALA A 119 13.68 5.75 -14.86
CA ALA A 119 12.67 6.02 -13.84
C ALA A 119 11.51 6.87 -14.40
N ASN A 120 11.82 7.87 -15.23
CA ASN A 120 10.79 8.70 -15.86
C ASN A 120 9.94 7.89 -16.85
N GLU A 121 10.54 7.04 -17.67
CA GLU A 121 9.82 6.17 -18.60
C GLU A 121 8.85 5.24 -17.85
N GLN A 122 9.34 4.55 -16.82
CA GLN A 122 8.50 3.68 -15.98
C GLN A 122 7.38 4.45 -15.27
N ALA A 123 7.69 5.64 -14.75
CA ALA A 123 6.70 6.48 -14.10
C ALA A 123 5.61 6.93 -15.07
N MET A 124 5.95 7.30 -16.30
CA MET A 124 4.97 7.69 -17.34
C MET A 124 4.06 6.52 -17.72
N LEU A 125 4.58 5.28 -17.77
CA LEU A 125 3.75 4.09 -17.99
C LEU A 125 2.76 3.88 -16.82
N LEU A 126 3.22 4.03 -15.57
CA LEU A 126 2.35 3.93 -14.40
C LEU A 126 1.32 5.05 -14.35
N LEU A 127 1.70 6.28 -14.65
CA LEU A 127 0.77 7.42 -14.71
C LEU A 127 -0.27 7.22 -15.81
N ARG A 128 0.09 6.65 -16.95
CA ARG A 128 -0.86 6.27 -18.00
C ARG A 128 -1.84 5.21 -17.49
N ARG A 129 -1.35 4.19 -16.78
CA ARG A 129 -2.18 3.13 -16.20
C ARG A 129 -3.23 3.66 -15.23
N VAL A 130 -2.89 4.70 -14.46
CA VAL A 130 -3.86 5.36 -13.55
C VAL A 130 -4.58 6.56 -14.18
N GLY A 131 -4.47 6.78 -15.50
CA GLY A 131 -5.16 7.83 -16.24
C GLY A 131 -4.65 9.26 -15.97
N LEU A 132 -3.38 9.43 -15.59
CA LEU A 132 -2.81 10.71 -15.17
C LEU A 132 -1.55 11.13 -15.94
N GLN A 133 -1.28 10.57 -17.12
CA GLN A 133 -0.10 10.90 -17.93
C GLN A 133 0.00 12.41 -18.25
N ASP A 134 -1.14 13.06 -18.53
CA ASP A 134 -1.18 14.48 -18.89
C ASP A 134 -1.01 15.41 -17.68
N HIS A 135 -0.98 14.82 -16.47
CA HIS A 135 -0.79 15.52 -15.21
C HIS A 135 0.63 15.37 -14.63
N ALA A 136 1.55 14.73 -15.37
CA ALA A 136 2.90 14.40 -14.90
C ALA A 136 3.69 15.61 -14.36
N HIS A 137 3.48 16.80 -14.94
CA HIS A 137 4.19 18.03 -14.56
C HIS A 137 3.40 18.90 -13.56
N LYS A 138 2.18 18.53 -13.20
CA LYS A 138 1.39 19.21 -12.17
C LYS A 138 1.95 18.90 -10.78
N TYR A 139 1.57 19.74 -9.83
CA TYR A 139 1.85 19.56 -8.40
C TYR A 139 0.61 19.00 -7.68
N PRO A 140 0.75 18.34 -6.53
CA PRO A 140 -0.39 17.76 -5.79
C PRO A 140 -1.55 18.72 -5.55
N TRP A 141 -1.28 19.95 -5.21
CA TRP A 141 -2.30 20.98 -4.96
C TRP A 141 -3.12 21.39 -6.21
N GLN A 142 -2.70 20.97 -7.41
CA GLN A 142 -3.43 21.17 -8.67
C GLN A 142 -4.33 19.99 -9.04
N LEU A 143 -4.38 18.96 -8.19
CA LEU A 143 -5.09 17.72 -8.44
C LEU A 143 -6.29 17.57 -7.50
N SER A 144 -7.35 16.90 -7.98
CA SER A 144 -8.45 16.46 -7.12
C SER A 144 -7.98 15.37 -6.13
N GLY A 145 -8.74 15.10 -5.08
CA GLY A 145 -8.43 14.04 -4.12
C GLY A 145 -8.25 12.67 -4.78
N GLY A 146 -9.17 12.29 -5.67
CA GLY A 146 -9.09 11.03 -6.41
C GLY A 146 -7.86 10.95 -7.34
N GLN A 147 -7.49 12.08 -7.96
CA GLN A 147 -6.26 12.16 -8.74
C GLN A 147 -5.02 12.01 -7.85
N GLN A 148 -4.98 12.66 -6.69
CA GLN A 148 -3.87 12.52 -5.74
C GLN A 148 -3.73 11.08 -5.25
N GLN A 149 -4.84 10.40 -4.97
CA GLN A 149 -4.82 9.00 -4.55
C GLN A 149 -4.31 8.08 -5.65
N ARG A 150 -4.69 8.30 -6.90
CA ARG A 150 -4.17 7.55 -8.03
C ARG A 150 -2.67 7.80 -8.27
N VAL A 151 -2.16 9.01 -8.00
CA VAL A 151 -0.72 9.28 -7.97
C VAL A 151 -0.04 8.51 -6.82
N ALA A 152 -0.65 8.44 -5.64
CA ALA A 152 -0.10 7.66 -4.51
C ALA A 152 -0.02 6.16 -4.84
N ILE A 153 -1.01 5.61 -5.55
CA ILE A 153 -0.97 4.23 -6.06
C ILE A 153 0.18 4.06 -7.07
N ALA A 154 0.29 4.96 -8.07
CA ALA A 154 1.37 4.91 -9.06
C ALA A 154 2.76 5.01 -8.40
N ARG A 155 2.91 5.86 -7.38
CA ARG A 155 4.14 5.99 -6.59
C ARG A 155 4.51 4.69 -5.86
N ALA A 156 3.54 4.02 -5.24
CA ALA A 156 3.79 2.74 -4.59
C ALA A 156 4.18 1.66 -5.60
N LEU A 157 3.50 1.58 -6.74
CA LEU A 157 3.78 0.64 -7.82
C LEU A 157 5.16 0.87 -8.48
N ALA A 158 5.70 2.10 -8.45
CA ALA A 158 7.00 2.41 -9.03
C ALA A 158 8.15 1.66 -8.36
N MET A 159 7.96 1.19 -7.13
CA MET A 159 8.91 0.32 -6.45
C MET A 159 8.77 -1.16 -6.84
N GLN A 160 7.84 -1.52 -7.74
CA GLN A 160 7.58 -2.91 -8.17
C GLN A 160 7.39 -3.85 -6.97
N PRO A 161 6.47 -3.55 -6.05
CA PRO A 161 6.27 -4.34 -4.85
C PRO A 161 5.64 -5.70 -5.18
N LYS A 162 5.88 -6.70 -4.33
CA LYS A 162 5.22 -8.02 -4.38
C LYS A 162 3.81 -7.99 -3.80
N VAL A 163 3.55 -7.06 -2.88
CA VAL A 163 2.25 -6.86 -2.25
C VAL A 163 1.94 -5.37 -2.08
N MET A 164 0.67 -5.02 -2.22
CA MET A 164 0.15 -3.67 -1.99
C MET A 164 -0.77 -3.67 -0.77
N LEU A 165 -0.47 -2.82 0.20
CA LEU A 165 -1.30 -2.54 1.37
C LEU A 165 -2.11 -1.27 1.12
N PHE A 166 -3.42 -1.32 1.32
CA PHE A 166 -4.32 -0.18 1.20
C PHE A 166 -5.00 0.10 2.54
N ASP A 167 -4.69 1.24 3.15
CA ASP A 167 -5.27 1.68 4.43
C ASP A 167 -6.36 2.72 4.15
N GLU A 168 -7.60 2.28 4.00
CA GLU A 168 -8.80 3.08 3.72
C GLU A 168 -8.60 4.06 2.54
N PRO A 169 -8.25 3.59 1.34
CA PRO A 169 -7.78 4.43 0.23
C PRO A 169 -8.83 5.40 -0.33
N THR A 170 -10.11 5.22 0.02
CA THR A 170 -11.23 6.02 -0.49
C THR A 170 -11.89 6.90 0.57
N SER A 171 -11.58 6.72 1.87
CA SER A 171 -12.31 7.36 2.96
C SER A 171 -12.12 8.88 3.07
N ALA A 172 -11.10 9.43 2.42
CA ALA A 172 -10.85 10.89 2.34
C ALA A 172 -11.35 11.51 1.02
N LEU A 173 -12.13 10.78 0.22
CA LEU A 173 -12.59 11.19 -1.10
C LEU A 173 -14.07 11.52 -1.11
N ASP A 174 -14.45 12.47 -1.98
CA ASP A 174 -15.83 12.68 -2.33
C ASP A 174 -16.39 11.45 -3.09
N PRO A 175 -17.69 11.10 -2.92
CA PRO A 175 -18.29 9.92 -3.52
C PRO A 175 -18.08 9.77 -5.03
N GLU A 176 -18.05 10.91 -5.75
CA GLU A 176 -17.83 10.94 -7.21
C GLU A 176 -16.42 10.47 -7.62
N MET A 177 -15.44 10.60 -6.71
CA MET A 177 -14.04 10.24 -6.97
C MET A 177 -13.68 8.82 -6.53
N VAL A 178 -14.51 8.20 -5.68
CA VAL A 178 -14.29 6.86 -5.12
C VAL A 178 -14.16 5.83 -6.24
N GLN A 179 -15.08 5.87 -7.22
CA GLN A 179 -15.15 4.88 -8.28
C GLN A 179 -13.87 4.81 -9.12
N GLU A 180 -13.27 5.96 -9.44
CA GLU A 180 -12.02 6.03 -10.22
C GLU A 180 -10.84 5.33 -9.51
N VAL A 181 -10.78 5.42 -8.18
CA VAL A 181 -9.75 4.76 -7.37
C VAL A 181 -10.02 3.26 -7.29
N LEU A 182 -11.28 2.86 -7.07
CA LEU A 182 -11.67 1.45 -7.03
C LEU A 182 -11.42 0.76 -8.37
N ASP A 183 -11.63 1.43 -9.50
CA ASP A 183 -11.38 0.86 -10.83
C ASP A 183 -9.89 0.56 -11.04
N VAL A 184 -9.01 1.46 -10.60
CA VAL A 184 -7.55 1.19 -10.61
C VAL A 184 -7.22 -0.01 -9.71
N MET A 185 -7.81 -0.11 -8.52
CA MET A 185 -7.56 -1.25 -7.62
C MET A 185 -8.07 -2.56 -8.21
N ARG A 186 -9.25 -2.57 -8.88
CA ARG A 186 -9.78 -3.74 -9.61
C ARG A 186 -8.85 -4.17 -10.75
N GLU A 187 -8.30 -3.22 -11.49
CA GLU A 187 -7.33 -3.52 -12.54
C GLU A 187 -6.06 -4.19 -11.98
N LEU A 188 -5.56 -3.70 -10.83
CA LEU A 188 -4.42 -4.32 -10.14
C LEU A 188 -4.74 -5.75 -9.69
N ALA A 189 -5.92 -5.97 -9.11
CA ALA A 189 -6.39 -7.28 -8.68
C ALA A 189 -6.48 -8.27 -9.85
N ARG A 190 -7.09 -7.86 -10.97
CA ARG A 190 -7.18 -8.68 -12.22
C ARG A 190 -5.80 -8.97 -12.81
N GLY A 191 -4.84 -8.08 -12.59
CA GLY A 191 -3.44 -8.26 -12.98
C GLY A 191 -2.65 -9.21 -12.06
N GLY A 192 -3.28 -9.85 -11.07
CA GLY A 192 -2.65 -10.81 -10.16
C GLY A 192 -1.82 -10.17 -9.04
N MET A 193 -1.99 -8.86 -8.78
CA MET A 193 -1.32 -8.20 -7.67
C MET A 193 -1.82 -8.74 -6.33
N THR A 194 -0.91 -9.14 -5.45
CA THR A 194 -1.25 -9.45 -4.06
C THR A 194 -1.66 -8.17 -3.34
N MET A 195 -2.83 -8.17 -2.73
CA MET A 195 -3.36 -6.96 -2.09
C MET A 195 -3.95 -7.27 -0.73
N ILE A 196 -3.69 -6.41 0.25
CA ILE A 196 -4.38 -6.39 1.54
C ILE A 196 -5.04 -5.01 1.66
N VAL A 197 -6.37 -5.01 1.73
CA VAL A 197 -7.18 -3.79 1.63
C VAL A 197 -8.03 -3.62 2.88
N VAL A 198 -7.78 -2.58 3.65
CA VAL A 198 -8.73 -2.10 4.67
C VAL A 198 -9.66 -1.12 4.01
N THR A 199 -10.95 -1.41 3.99
CA THR A 199 -11.95 -0.54 3.37
C THR A 199 -13.33 -0.69 4.01
N HIS A 200 -14.16 0.33 3.85
CA HIS A 200 -15.59 0.31 4.14
C HIS A 200 -16.43 0.13 2.86
N GLU A 201 -15.81 0.04 1.70
CA GLU A 201 -16.47 -0.14 0.39
C GLU A 201 -16.92 -1.60 0.21
N MET A 202 -18.13 -1.91 0.68
CA MET A 202 -18.68 -3.28 0.65
C MET A 202 -18.87 -3.81 -0.79
N GLY A 203 -19.04 -2.91 -1.78
CA GLY A 203 -19.09 -3.29 -3.20
C GLY A 203 -17.79 -3.90 -3.67
N PHE A 204 -16.66 -3.28 -3.34
CA PHE A 204 -15.32 -3.79 -3.65
C PHE A 204 -15.00 -5.11 -2.91
N ALA A 205 -15.46 -5.24 -1.66
CA ALA A 205 -15.18 -6.41 -0.84
C ALA A 205 -15.89 -7.70 -1.31
N ARG A 206 -16.90 -7.60 -2.20
CA ARG A 206 -17.69 -8.73 -2.71
C ARG A 206 -17.25 -9.24 -4.08
N GLU A 207 -16.44 -8.50 -4.78
CA GLU A 207 -15.89 -8.85 -6.11
C GLU A 207 -14.59 -9.68 -5.97
#